data_7cab3ad7ed953d01a293770c43360781
#
_entry.id   7cab3ad7ed953d01a293770c43360781
#
_cell.length_a   1.000
_cell.length_b   1.000
_cell.length_c   1.000
_cell.angle_alpha   90.00
_cell.angle_beta   90.00
_cell.angle_gamma   90.00
#
_symmetry.space_group_name_H-M   'P 1'
#
loop_
_entity.id
_entity.type
_entity.pdbx_description
1 polymer ?
#
loop_
_entity_poly.entity_id
_entity_poly.type
_entity_poly.pdbx_seq_one_letter_code
_entity_poly.pdbx_strand_id
1 'polypeptide(L)'
;FRSGSTLSVDDVIRKKYLQDGVNRCGYVGGILFANQLGLTTQVPALYEVYTNKATTEYRETKLANLRVIIRKPYCEIDTENVATLQFLDLIKEVVDISEVDGEELTNRLIGYMKKKNIKFENLKPFLPYYPEKIYKNMYEVGLLNGVSA
;
A
#
# COMPACT_ATOMS: atom_id res chain seq x y z
N PHE A 1 -24.94 -9.82 -19.36
CA PHE A 1 -24.52 -9.69 -19.31
C PHE A 1 -23.78 -9.63 -19.13
N ARG A 2 -23.69 -9.78 -19.28
CA ARG A 2 -23.05 -9.59 -19.16
C ARG A 2 -22.07 -9.65 -18.82
N SER A 3 -22.05 -9.87 -18.71
CA SER A 3 -21.27 -9.83 -18.36
C SER A 3 -20.29 -9.99 -18.22
N GLY A 4 -20.61 -10.11 -18.23
CA GLY A 4 -19.47 -10.45 -17.78
C GLY A 4 -18.36 -10.43 -18.52
N SER A 5 -18.63 -10.77 -19.07
CA SER A 5 -17.72 -10.35 -19.92
C SER A 5 -16.91 -9.24 -19.53
N THR A 6 -17.34 -8.52 -18.62
CA THR A 6 -16.60 -7.38 -18.30
C THR A 6 -15.61 -7.65 -17.22
N LEU A 7 -14.36 -7.45 -17.52
CA LEU A 7 -13.33 -7.41 -16.50
C LEU A 7 -13.57 -6.18 -15.66
N SER A 8 -13.54 -6.33 -14.35
CA SER A 8 -13.61 -5.18 -13.47
C SER A 8 -12.31 -4.38 -13.61
N VAL A 9 -12.38 -3.12 -13.18
CA VAL A 9 -11.18 -2.27 -13.17
C VAL A 9 -10.11 -2.91 -12.31
N ASP A 10 -10.49 -3.52 -11.18
CA ASP A 10 -9.54 -4.19 -10.30
C ASP A 10 -8.80 -5.31 -11.04
N ASP A 11 -9.51 -6.08 -11.85
CA ASP A 11 -8.90 -7.16 -12.61
C ASP A 11 -7.90 -6.62 -13.63
N VAL A 12 -8.27 -5.54 -14.31
CA VAL A 12 -7.38 -4.93 -15.30
C VAL A 12 -6.12 -4.40 -14.63
N ILE A 13 -6.27 -3.71 -13.51
CA ILE A 13 -5.13 -3.17 -12.78
C ILE A 13 -4.22 -4.30 -12.30
N ARG A 14 -4.81 -5.37 -11.76
CA ARG A 14 -4.02 -6.50 -11.27
C ARG A 14 -3.18 -7.09 -12.39
N LYS A 15 -3.78 -7.36 -13.53
CA LYS A 15 -3.08 -7.98 -14.66
C LYS A 15 -2.03 -7.06 -15.25
N LYS A 16 -2.33 -5.77 -15.33
CA LYS A 16 -1.46 -4.83 -16.01
C LYS A 16 -0.29 -4.38 -15.14
N TYR A 17 -0.50 -4.22 -13.84
CA TYR A 17 0.48 -3.58 -12.97
C TYR A 17 0.91 -4.40 -11.77
N LEU A 18 0.08 -5.32 -11.29
CA LEU A 18 0.34 -5.98 -10.00
C LEU A 18 0.94 -7.36 -10.11
N GLN A 19 0.85 -7.97 -11.28
CA GLN A 19 1.33 -9.33 -11.50
C GLN A 19 2.19 -9.43 -12.74
N ASP A 20 3.15 -10.35 -12.69
CA ASP A 20 3.95 -10.76 -13.82
C ASP A 20 3.91 -12.28 -13.80
N GLY A 21 2.95 -12.85 -14.55
CA GLY A 21 2.65 -14.26 -14.45
C GLY A 21 2.09 -14.60 -13.08
N VAL A 22 2.73 -15.52 -12.37
CA VAL A 22 2.30 -15.91 -11.03
C VAL A 22 2.95 -15.06 -9.94
N ASN A 23 3.92 -14.23 -10.31
CA ASN A 23 4.66 -13.44 -9.34
C ASN A 23 4.02 -12.09 -9.14
N ARG A 24 4.05 -11.59 -7.90
CA ARG A 24 3.58 -10.24 -7.60
C ARG A 24 4.67 -9.23 -7.95
N CYS A 25 4.27 -8.14 -8.58
CA CYS A 25 5.21 -7.09 -8.94
C CYS A 25 4.66 -5.69 -8.64
N GLY A 26 3.52 -5.60 -7.95
CA GLY A 26 2.93 -4.32 -7.62
C GLY A 26 1.85 -4.44 -6.57
N TYR A 27 1.38 -3.28 -6.08
CA TYR A 27 0.29 -3.21 -5.11
C TYR A 27 -0.40 -1.86 -5.20
N VAL A 28 -1.65 -1.81 -4.71
CA VAL A 28 -2.35 -0.54 -4.60
C VAL A 28 -1.98 0.13 -3.28
N GLY A 29 -1.93 1.46 -3.31
CA GLY A 29 -1.59 2.24 -2.13
C GLY A 29 -2.55 3.41 -1.95
N GLY A 30 -2.12 4.40 -1.19
CA GLY A 30 -2.86 5.62 -0.99
C GLY A 30 -4.20 5.42 -0.30
N ILE A 31 -5.14 6.29 -0.64
CA ILE A 31 -6.46 6.29 0.00
C ILE A 31 -7.21 4.99 -0.26
N LEU A 32 -7.04 4.39 -1.42
CA LEU A 32 -7.71 3.12 -1.71
C LEU A 32 -7.30 2.05 -0.68
N PHE A 33 -6.01 1.90 -0.43
CA PHE A 33 -5.56 0.90 0.53
C PHE A 33 -6.01 1.27 1.95
N ALA A 34 -5.91 2.55 2.32
CA ALA A 34 -6.38 3.00 3.64
C ALA A 34 -7.88 2.70 3.82
N ASN A 35 -8.67 2.91 2.76
CA ASN A 35 -10.09 2.60 2.79
C ASN A 35 -10.32 1.10 2.99
N GLN A 36 -9.56 0.27 2.29
CA GLN A 36 -9.68 -1.18 2.43
C GLN A 36 -9.39 -1.65 3.86
N LEU A 37 -8.54 -0.91 4.58
CA LEU A 37 -8.22 -1.23 5.98
C LEU A 37 -9.15 -0.57 6.99
N GLY A 38 -10.12 0.20 6.50
CA GLY A 38 -11.06 0.89 7.38
C GLY A 38 -10.48 2.11 8.07
N LEU A 39 -9.39 2.66 7.56
CA LEU A 39 -8.76 3.82 8.16
C LEU A 39 -9.35 5.13 7.66
N THR A 40 -10.07 5.10 6.58
CA THR A 40 -10.76 6.27 6.03
C THR A 40 -12.05 5.84 5.37
N THR A 41 -13.05 6.73 5.38
CA THR A 41 -14.31 6.51 4.69
C THR A 41 -14.30 7.13 3.29
N GLN A 42 -13.23 7.83 2.93
CA GLN A 42 -13.14 8.43 1.60
C GLN A 42 -13.16 7.35 0.52
N VAL A 43 -13.95 7.62 -0.52
CA VAL A 43 -13.96 6.78 -1.71
C VAL A 43 -12.95 7.40 -2.67
N PRO A 44 -11.91 6.66 -3.05
CA PRO A 44 -10.87 7.26 -3.89
C PRO A 44 -11.38 7.63 -5.27
N ALA A 45 -11.02 8.83 -5.72
CA ALA A 45 -11.32 9.29 -7.08
C ALA A 45 -10.31 8.75 -8.08
N LEU A 46 -9.26 8.13 -7.60
CA LEU A 46 -8.21 7.58 -8.46
C LEU A 46 -7.60 6.36 -7.77
N TYR A 47 -6.96 5.53 -8.57
CA TYR A 47 -6.16 4.41 -8.06
C TYR A 47 -4.70 4.85 -8.05
N GLU A 48 -4.01 4.50 -6.97
CA GLU A 48 -2.57 4.71 -6.89
C GLU A 48 -1.91 3.35 -6.81
N VAL A 49 -1.04 3.04 -7.77
CA VAL A 49 -0.37 1.74 -7.81
C VAL A 49 1.14 1.93 -7.80
N TYR A 50 1.80 1.08 -7.06
CA TYR A 50 3.26 0.97 -7.04
C TYR A 50 3.62 -0.31 -7.76
N THR A 51 4.50 -0.24 -8.76
CA THR A 51 4.79 -1.41 -9.58
C THR A 51 6.20 -1.34 -10.13
N ASN A 52 6.84 -2.52 -10.18
CA ASN A 52 8.15 -2.65 -10.85
C ASN A 52 8.07 -2.33 -12.33
N LYS A 53 6.87 -2.36 -12.90
CA LYS A 53 6.67 -2.06 -14.32
C LYS A 53 6.70 -0.58 -14.63
N ALA A 54 6.76 0.29 -13.60
CA ALA A 54 6.85 1.72 -13.79
C ALA A 54 8.17 2.08 -14.44
N THR A 55 8.11 2.90 -15.49
CA THR A 55 9.31 3.35 -16.22
C THR A 55 9.77 4.71 -15.76
N THR A 56 8.94 5.42 -15.00
CA THR A 56 9.25 6.74 -14.44
C THR A 56 8.82 6.78 -12.99
N GLU A 57 9.30 7.78 -12.26
CA GLU A 57 8.94 7.94 -10.84
C GLU A 57 7.44 8.10 -10.65
N TYR A 58 6.78 8.77 -11.61
CA TYR A 58 5.38 9.12 -11.50
C TYR A 58 4.79 9.25 -12.89
N ARG A 59 3.63 8.66 -13.11
CA ARG A 59 2.89 8.83 -14.35
C ARG A 59 1.40 8.67 -14.07
N GLU A 60 0.59 9.51 -14.69
CA GLU A 60 -0.86 9.38 -14.60
C GLU A 60 -1.42 8.88 -15.92
N THR A 61 -2.37 7.96 -15.84
CA THR A 61 -3.07 7.44 -17.00
C THR A 61 -4.54 7.23 -16.67
N LYS A 62 -5.31 6.81 -17.64
CA LYS A 62 -6.72 6.48 -17.44
C LYS A 62 -6.99 5.07 -17.91
N LEU A 63 -7.79 4.35 -17.13
CA LEU A 63 -8.37 3.10 -17.54
C LEU A 63 -9.87 3.26 -17.44
N ALA A 64 -10.56 3.17 -18.60
CA ALA A 64 -11.96 3.56 -18.69
C ALA A 64 -12.09 5.01 -18.22
N ASN A 65 -12.91 5.30 -17.23
CA ASN A 65 -13.06 6.64 -16.71
C ASN A 65 -12.29 6.87 -15.42
N LEU A 66 -11.45 5.91 -15.05
CA LEU A 66 -10.74 5.96 -13.78
C LEU A 66 -9.33 6.50 -13.99
N ARG A 67 -8.93 7.44 -13.14
CA ARG A 67 -7.57 7.93 -13.12
C ARG A 67 -6.69 6.95 -12.35
N VAL A 68 -5.53 6.65 -12.92
CA VAL A 68 -4.57 5.75 -12.29
C VAL A 68 -3.23 6.45 -12.21
N ILE A 69 -2.68 6.53 -11.00
CA ILE A 69 -1.34 7.04 -10.78
C ILE A 69 -0.42 5.84 -10.64
N ILE A 70 0.62 5.81 -11.47
CA ILE A 70 1.59 4.73 -11.49
C ILE A 70 2.88 5.26 -10.90
N ARG A 71 3.35 4.61 -9.84
CA ARG A 71 4.54 5.03 -9.11
C ARG A 71 5.58 3.93 -9.09
N LYS A 72 6.83 4.35 -9.14
CA LYS A 72 7.94 3.44 -8.96
C LYS A 72 8.09 3.13 -7.48
N PRO A 73 8.24 1.86 -7.09
CA PRO A 73 8.41 1.53 -5.67
C PRO A 73 9.79 1.91 -5.18
N TYR A 74 9.91 2.08 -3.87
CA TYR A 74 11.21 2.37 -3.24
C TYR A 74 12.13 1.15 -3.28
N CYS A 75 11.58 -0.05 -3.29
CA CYS A 75 12.33 -1.29 -3.37
C CYS A 75 11.65 -2.18 -4.38
N GLU A 76 12.42 -3.05 -5.02
CA GLU A 76 11.84 -3.99 -5.97
C GLU A 76 10.84 -4.90 -5.25
N ILE A 77 9.66 -5.03 -5.84
CA ILE A 77 8.56 -5.81 -5.26
C ILE A 77 8.67 -7.26 -5.73
N ASP A 78 8.46 -8.19 -4.81
CA ASP A 78 8.32 -9.60 -5.16
C ASP A 78 7.17 -10.22 -4.36
N THR A 79 6.88 -11.48 -4.61
CA THR A 79 5.76 -12.15 -3.97
C THR A 79 5.93 -12.22 -2.45
N GLU A 80 7.18 -12.31 -1.98
CA GLU A 80 7.44 -12.42 -0.55
C GLU A 80 7.33 -11.09 0.17
N ASN A 81 7.77 -9.99 -0.45
CA ASN A 81 7.84 -8.70 0.23
C ASN A 81 6.66 -7.78 -0.06
N VAL A 82 5.75 -8.15 -0.96
CA VAL A 82 4.71 -7.24 -1.43
C VAL A 82 3.85 -6.69 -0.29
N ALA A 83 3.46 -7.53 0.66
CA ALA A 83 2.64 -7.07 1.79
C ALA A 83 3.43 -6.11 2.69
N THR A 84 4.72 -6.40 2.91
CA THR A 84 5.58 -5.56 3.72
C THR A 84 5.76 -4.19 3.10
N LEU A 85 6.04 -4.13 1.80
CA LEU A 85 6.25 -2.86 1.11
C LEU A 85 4.95 -2.06 1.03
N GLN A 86 3.82 -2.73 0.80
CA GLN A 86 2.52 -2.07 0.80
C GLN A 86 2.24 -1.43 2.16
N PHE A 87 2.56 -2.15 3.23
CA PHE A 87 2.38 -1.64 4.59
C PHE A 87 3.29 -0.43 4.85
N LEU A 88 4.54 -0.48 4.41
CA LEU A 88 5.46 0.65 4.60
C LEU A 88 5.00 1.89 3.85
N ASP A 89 4.48 1.74 2.63
CA ASP A 89 3.93 2.88 1.92
C ASP A 89 2.71 3.45 2.63
N LEU A 90 1.89 2.60 3.25
CA LEU A 90 0.79 3.09 4.07
C LEU A 90 1.31 3.91 5.25
N ILE A 91 2.29 3.39 5.98
CA ILE A 91 2.83 4.10 7.14
C ILE A 91 3.42 5.45 6.75
N LYS A 92 4.03 5.52 5.58
CA LYS A 92 4.59 6.77 5.06
C LYS A 92 3.53 7.88 4.99
N GLU A 93 2.27 7.51 4.72
CA GLU A 93 1.20 8.48 4.52
C GLU A 93 0.11 8.45 5.60
N VAL A 94 0.16 7.48 6.52
CA VAL A 94 -0.98 7.19 7.38
C VAL A 94 -1.39 8.35 8.26
N VAL A 95 -0.43 9.14 8.74
CA VAL A 95 -0.73 10.28 9.61
C VAL A 95 -1.59 11.29 8.88
N ASP A 96 -1.36 11.46 7.58
CA ASP A 96 -2.08 12.45 6.78
C ASP A 96 -3.42 11.95 6.26
N ILE A 97 -3.59 10.65 6.06
CA ILE A 97 -4.77 10.13 5.39
C ILE A 97 -5.75 9.39 6.29
N SER A 98 -5.32 8.96 7.49
CA SER A 98 -6.19 8.19 8.37
C SER A 98 -7.17 9.09 9.10
N GLU A 99 -8.45 8.68 9.13
CA GLU A 99 -9.48 9.33 9.94
C GLU A 99 -9.54 8.72 11.33
N VAL A 100 -8.84 7.59 11.52
CA VAL A 100 -8.71 6.93 12.81
C VAL A 100 -7.39 7.36 13.42
N ASP A 101 -7.37 7.62 14.72
CA ASP A 101 -6.15 8.05 15.40
C ASP A 101 -5.98 7.34 16.74
N GLY A 102 -4.90 7.69 17.44
CA GLY A 102 -4.64 7.22 18.79
C GLY A 102 -4.51 5.71 18.88
N GLU A 103 -4.98 5.18 20.00
CA GLU A 103 -4.86 3.75 20.30
C GLU A 103 -5.63 2.89 19.30
N GLU A 104 -6.75 3.38 18.81
CA GLU A 104 -7.52 2.62 17.82
C GLU A 104 -6.70 2.43 16.53
N LEU A 105 -6.03 3.47 16.07
CA LEU A 105 -5.19 3.36 14.88
C LEU A 105 -4.05 2.37 15.12
N THR A 106 -3.38 2.49 16.26
CA THR A 106 -2.30 1.57 16.61
C THR A 106 -2.78 0.12 16.58
N ASN A 107 -3.94 -0.13 17.20
CA ASN A 107 -4.47 -1.49 17.27
C ASN A 107 -4.83 -2.04 15.89
N ARG A 108 -5.37 -1.20 15.02
CA ARG A 108 -5.71 -1.65 13.66
C ARG A 108 -4.46 -1.98 12.86
N LEU A 109 -3.43 -1.16 12.98
CA LEU A 109 -2.18 -1.41 12.27
C LEU A 109 -1.49 -2.67 12.78
N ILE A 110 -1.43 -2.85 14.09
CA ILE A 110 -0.84 -4.07 14.66
C ILE A 110 -1.65 -5.29 14.27
N GLY A 111 -2.98 -5.18 14.28
CA GLY A 111 -3.84 -6.28 13.86
C GLY A 111 -3.59 -6.67 12.41
N TYR A 112 -3.41 -5.70 11.55
CA TYR A 112 -3.10 -5.97 10.15
C TYR A 112 -1.73 -6.65 10.01
N MET A 113 -0.72 -6.17 10.75
CA MET A 113 0.59 -6.81 10.74
C MET A 113 0.49 -8.27 11.13
N LYS A 114 -0.27 -8.57 12.19
CA LYS A 114 -0.44 -9.95 12.64
C LYS A 114 -1.14 -10.79 11.58
N LYS A 115 -2.19 -10.24 10.99
CA LYS A 115 -2.95 -10.94 9.95
C LYS A 115 -2.07 -11.30 8.76
N LYS A 116 -1.16 -10.42 8.39
CA LYS A 116 -0.27 -10.61 7.24
C LYS A 116 1.06 -11.23 7.62
N ASN A 117 1.25 -11.54 8.89
CA ASN A 117 2.51 -12.07 9.41
C ASN A 117 3.70 -11.15 9.10
N ILE A 118 3.47 -9.84 9.23
CA ILE A 118 4.51 -8.83 9.07
C ILE A 118 5.07 -8.55 10.46
N LYS A 119 6.37 -8.74 10.62
CA LYS A 119 7.06 -8.46 11.89
C LYS A 119 7.98 -7.28 11.69
N PHE A 120 8.34 -6.63 12.80
CA PHE A 120 9.24 -5.47 12.71
C PHE A 120 10.54 -5.81 11.99
N GLU A 121 11.08 -6.98 12.25
CA GLU A 121 12.32 -7.42 11.61
C GLU A 121 12.17 -7.55 10.10
N ASN A 122 10.93 -7.75 9.61
CA ASN A 122 10.68 -7.77 8.17
C ASN A 122 10.69 -6.37 7.57
N LEU A 123 10.40 -5.35 8.39
CA LEU A 123 10.39 -3.96 7.94
C LEU A 123 11.80 -3.37 7.88
N LYS A 124 12.65 -3.75 8.82
CA LYS A 124 13.97 -3.14 9.00
C LYS A 124 14.81 -3.08 7.72
N PRO A 125 14.92 -4.17 6.94
CA PRO A 125 15.79 -4.12 5.76
C PRO A 125 15.36 -3.09 4.74
N PHE A 126 14.08 -2.73 4.72
CA PHE A 126 13.53 -1.83 3.71
C PHE A 126 13.47 -0.37 4.16
N LEU A 127 13.46 -0.14 5.48
CA LEU A 127 13.29 1.22 6.02
C LEU A 127 14.29 2.24 5.46
N PRO A 128 15.58 1.90 5.27
CA PRO A 128 16.52 2.89 4.76
C PRO A 128 16.20 3.44 3.37
N TYR A 129 15.39 2.73 2.61
CA TYR A 129 15.04 3.15 1.24
C TYR A 129 13.84 4.08 1.21
N TYR A 130 13.13 4.27 2.35
CA TYR A 130 11.95 5.10 2.43
C TYR A 130 12.31 6.50 2.96
N PRO A 131 11.46 7.50 2.69
CA PRO A 131 11.71 8.84 3.25
C PRO A 131 11.79 8.81 4.77
N GLU A 132 12.59 9.71 5.33
CA GLU A 132 12.80 9.76 6.78
C GLU A 132 11.52 9.91 7.58
N LYS A 133 10.51 10.55 7.01
CA LYS A 133 9.24 10.72 7.73
C LYS A 133 8.61 9.40 8.15
N ILE A 134 9.03 8.28 7.56
CA ILE A 134 8.48 6.98 7.94
C ILE A 134 8.81 6.65 9.39
N TYR A 135 9.99 7.02 9.87
CA TYR A 135 10.37 6.77 11.27
C TYR A 135 9.51 7.60 12.21
N LYS A 136 9.29 8.86 11.88
CA LYS A 136 8.43 9.73 12.68
C LYS A 136 7.01 9.17 12.72
N ASN A 137 6.50 8.76 11.57
CA ASN A 137 5.16 8.21 11.49
C ASN A 137 5.02 6.91 12.28
N MET A 138 6.02 6.03 12.21
CA MET A 138 6.00 4.79 12.98
C MET A 138 5.94 5.10 14.48
N TYR A 139 6.68 6.10 14.91
CA TYR A 139 6.65 6.51 16.30
C TYR A 139 5.26 7.07 16.68
N GLU A 140 4.74 7.96 15.85
CA GLU A 140 3.47 8.62 16.14
C GLU A 140 2.30 7.64 16.20
N VAL A 141 2.30 6.61 15.35
CA VAL A 141 1.22 5.63 15.36
C VAL A 141 1.46 4.50 16.36
N GLY A 142 2.51 4.58 17.16
CA GLY A 142 2.74 3.66 18.26
C GLY A 142 3.37 2.33 17.88
N LEU A 143 3.85 2.18 16.66
CA LEU A 143 4.41 0.90 16.22
C LEU A 143 5.76 0.60 16.87
N LEU A 144 6.56 1.64 17.14
CA LEU A 144 7.87 1.45 17.76
C LEU A 144 7.75 0.99 19.21
N ASN A 145 6.68 1.39 19.90
CA ASN A 145 6.47 0.97 21.28
C ASN A 145 6.27 -0.53 21.40
N GLY A 146 5.54 -1.11 20.46
CA GLY A 146 5.30 -2.55 20.44
C GLY A 146 6.53 -3.34 20.06
N VAL A 147 7.48 -2.70 19.43
CA VAL A 147 8.67 -3.34 18.92
C VAL A 147 9.79 -3.35 19.94
N SER A 148 9.88 -2.31 20.73
CA SER A 148 10.92 -2.20 21.73
C SER A 148 10.66 -3.08 22.94
N ALA A 149 9.50 -3.70 23.01
CA ALA A 149 9.18 -4.61 24.10
C ALA A 149 9.82 -5.97 23.91
#